data_51bd6a6e49a3af261680b07ba36f4f68
#
_entry.id   51bd6a6e49a3af261680b07ba36f4f68
#
_cell.length_a   1.000
_cell.length_b   1.000
_cell.length_c   1.000
_cell.angle_alpha   90.00
_cell.angle_beta   90.00
_cell.angle_gamma   90.00
#
_symmetry.space_group_name_H-M   'P 1'
#
loop_
_entity.id
_entity.type
_entity.pdbx_description
1 polymer ?
#
loop_
_entity_poly.entity_id
_entity_poly.type
_entity_poly.pdbx_seq_one_letter_code
_entity_poly.pdbx_strand_id
1 'polypeptide(L)'
;MRLVLDTNVVLDLFHWRNPVAAEILTAARNGRATLVTNSACLAELEHVIHRPEFGLEEAAVAALLGAYRAVVTLSGDVTAPQPLPALPRCRDRDDQKFLELARDAAADLLVTRDKALLTLARRKYRLAGFRIVTPEAATPMLAA
;
A
#
# COMPACT_ATOMS: atom_id res chain seq x y z
N MET A 1 7.49 -5.13 -10.56
CA MET A 1 6.09 -5.16 -10.11
C MET A 1 5.82 -3.97 -9.21
N ARG A 2 4.78 -3.22 -9.49
CA ARG A 2 4.38 -2.05 -8.69
C ARG A 2 3.34 -2.44 -7.66
N LEU A 3 3.59 -2.03 -6.41
CA LEU A 3 2.71 -2.33 -5.28
C LEU A 3 2.27 -1.05 -4.59
N VAL A 4 1.00 -0.99 -4.25
CA VAL A 4 0.45 -0.03 -3.31
C VAL A 4 0.20 -0.77 -2.00
N LEU A 5 0.71 -0.24 -0.90
CA LEU A 5 0.54 -0.82 0.43
C LEU A 5 -0.47 0.00 1.23
N ASP A 6 -1.48 -0.67 1.75
CA ASP A 6 -2.36 -0.08 2.75
C ASP A 6 -1.55 0.30 4.00
N THR A 7 -2.02 1.28 4.74
CA THR A 7 -1.36 1.78 5.95
C THR A 7 -1.00 0.66 6.93
N ASN A 8 -1.90 -0.29 7.16
CA ASN A 8 -1.64 -1.40 8.06
C ASN A 8 -0.49 -2.30 7.59
N VAL A 9 -0.32 -2.44 6.28
CA VAL A 9 0.79 -3.23 5.71
C VAL A 9 2.12 -2.48 5.89
N VAL A 10 2.13 -1.17 5.74
CA VAL A 10 3.31 -0.34 6.03
C VAL A 10 3.72 -0.51 7.50
N LEU A 11 2.75 -0.51 8.42
CA LEU A 11 3.02 -0.74 9.84
C LEU A 11 3.53 -2.16 10.11
N ASP A 12 3.04 -3.16 9.38
CA ASP A 12 3.58 -4.53 9.45
C ASP A 12 5.07 -4.57 9.10
N LEU A 13 5.50 -3.77 8.13
CA LEU A 13 6.89 -3.72 7.71
C LEU A 13 7.82 -3.07 8.74
N PHE A 14 7.41 -1.92 9.26
CA PHE A 14 8.32 -1.04 9.98
C PHE A 14 8.06 -0.97 11.48
N HIS A 15 6.83 -1.23 11.93
CA HIS A 15 6.50 -1.19 13.35
C HIS A 15 6.40 -2.60 13.93
N TRP A 16 5.52 -3.45 13.38
CA TRP A 16 5.31 -4.80 13.87
C TRP A 16 6.39 -5.78 13.41
N ARG A 17 7.12 -5.45 12.34
CA ARG A 17 8.18 -6.26 11.74
C ARG A 17 7.70 -7.69 11.46
N ASN A 18 6.54 -7.79 10.83
CA ASN A 18 5.93 -9.07 10.49
C ASN A 18 6.82 -9.82 9.48
N PRO A 19 7.18 -11.10 9.76
CA PRO A 19 8.09 -11.85 8.87
C PRO A 19 7.58 -12.01 7.43
N VAL A 20 6.27 -12.16 7.25
CA VAL A 20 5.69 -12.30 5.91
C VAL A 20 5.84 -10.99 5.14
N ALA A 21 5.52 -9.88 5.79
CA ALA A 21 5.64 -8.57 5.17
C ALA A 21 7.11 -8.21 4.88
N ALA A 22 8.05 -8.71 5.65
CA ALA A 22 9.48 -8.46 5.44
C ALA A 22 9.96 -8.86 4.03
N GLU A 23 9.35 -9.86 3.42
CA GLU A 23 9.68 -10.26 2.04
C GLU A 23 9.33 -9.17 1.03
N ILE A 24 8.28 -8.40 1.29
CA ILE A 24 7.90 -7.27 0.46
C ILE A 24 8.98 -6.19 0.51
N LEU A 25 9.48 -5.91 1.71
CA LEU A 25 10.55 -4.93 1.90
C LEU A 25 11.85 -5.38 1.22
N THR A 26 12.19 -6.65 1.33
CA THR A 26 13.34 -7.23 0.64
C THR A 26 13.21 -7.08 -0.87
N ALA A 27 12.04 -7.40 -1.42
CA ALA A 27 11.78 -7.24 -2.85
C ALA A 27 11.90 -5.78 -3.30
N ALA A 28 11.44 -4.85 -2.48
CA ALA A 28 11.56 -3.41 -2.78
C ALA A 28 13.02 -2.97 -2.78
N ARG A 29 13.80 -3.42 -1.82
CA ARG A 29 15.22 -3.05 -1.70
C ARG A 29 16.09 -3.62 -2.79
N ASN A 30 15.76 -4.79 -3.35
CA ASN A 30 16.54 -5.41 -4.41
C ASN A 30 15.99 -5.19 -5.83
N GLY A 31 15.00 -4.31 -5.97
CA GLY A 31 14.48 -3.90 -7.28
C GLY A 31 13.42 -4.81 -7.89
N ARG A 32 13.00 -5.88 -7.20
CA ARG A 32 11.94 -6.77 -7.71
C ARG A 32 10.55 -6.15 -7.57
N ALA A 33 10.38 -5.23 -6.63
CA ALA A 33 9.14 -4.50 -6.41
C ALA A 33 9.41 -3.01 -6.31
N THR A 34 8.45 -2.22 -6.77
CA THR A 34 8.44 -0.76 -6.59
C THR A 34 7.23 -0.42 -5.73
N LEU A 35 7.47 0.13 -4.55
CA LEU A 35 6.40 0.58 -3.68
C LEU A 35 5.99 1.99 -4.09
N VAL A 36 4.69 2.24 -4.20
CA VAL A 36 4.16 3.53 -4.64
C VAL A 36 3.19 4.07 -3.62
N THR A 37 3.27 5.36 -3.35
CA THR A 37 2.32 6.09 -2.50
C THR A 37 2.03 7.46 -3.11
N ASN A 38 1.08 8.18 -2.52
CA ASN A 38 0.81 9.57 -2.86
C ASN A 38 0.66 10.40 -1.58
N SER A 39 0.46 11.70 -1.74
CA SER A 39 0.35 12.61 -0.59
C SER A 39 -0.81 12.26 0.34
N ALA A 40 -1.96 11.85 -0.19
CA ALA A 40 -3.12 11.50 0.62
C ALA A 40 -2.88 10.24 1.46
N CYS A 41 -2.30 9.21 0.85
CA CYS A 41 -2.00 7.96 1.55
C CYS A 41 -0.88 8.14 2.57
N LEU A 42 0.13 8.93 2.24
CA LEU A 42 1.22 9.25 3.17
C LEU A 42 0.73 10.07 4.36
N ALA A 43 -0.17 11.03 4.13
CA ALA A 43 -0.78 11.81 5.20
C ALA A 43 -1.60 10.94 6.16
N GLU A 44 -2.30 9.93 5.65
CA GLU A 44 -3.00 8.97 6.50
C GLU A 44 -2.02 8.21 7.39
N LEU A 45 -0.92 7.72 6.84
CA LEU A 45 0.11 7.04 7.62
C LEU A 45 0.64 7.94 8.73
N GLU A 46 0.95 9.19 8.41
CA GLU A 46 1.44 10.18 9.38
C GLU A 46 0.42 10.41 10.50
N HIS A 47 -0.86 10.44 10.17
CA HIS A 47 -1.92 10.59 11.15
C HIS A 47 -2.08 9.34 12.03
N VAL A 48 -2.13 8.17 11.42
CA VAL A 48 -2.35 6.89 12.12
C VAL A 48 -1.20 6.57 13.07
N ILE A 49 0.05 6.81 12.67
CA ILE A 49 1.24 6.45 13.45
C ILE A 49 1.34 7.22 14.77
N HIS A 50 0.66 8.36 14.88
CA HIS A 50 0.61 9.15 16.11
C HIS A 50 -0.43 8.66 17.12
N ARG A 51 -1.22 7.63 16.78
CA ARG A 51 -2.21 7.09 17.71
C ARG A 51 -1.55 6.47 18.93
N PRO A 52 -2.14 6.68 20.14
CA PRO A 52 -1.55 6.19 21.39
C PRO A 52 -1.30 4.69 21.44
N GLU A 53 -2.10 3.91 20.72
CA GLU A 53 -1.98 2.46 20.67
C GLU A 53 -0.66 1.95 20.11
N PHE A 54 0.05 2.77 19.33
CA PHE A 54 1.38 2.41 18.82
C PHE A 54 2.50 2.77 19.80
N GLY A 55 2.25 3.66 20.76
CA GLY A 55 3.21 4.00 21.80
C GLY A 55 4.53 4.57 21.30
N LEU A 56 4.53 5.24 20.13
CA LEU A 56 5.73 5.75 19.50
C LEU A 56 6.01 7.20 19.92
N GLU A 57 7.24 7.45 20.32
CA GLU A 57 7.74 8.81 20.54
C GLU A 57 8.09 9.47 19.20
N GLU A 58 8.22 10.80 19.18
CA GLU A 58 8.52 11.56 17.96
C GLU A 58 9.73 11.04 17.19
N ALA A 59 10.80 10.69 17.89
CA ALA A 59 12.00 10.15 17.24
C ALA A 59 11.73 8.83 16.52
N ALA A 60 10.93 7.95 17.13
CA ALA A 60 10.54 6.68 16.52
C ALA A 60 9.60 6.88 15.32
N VAL A 61 8.66 7.82 15.41
CA VAL A 61 7.78 8.20 14.29
C VAL A 61 8.61 8.72 13.11
N ALA A 62 9.55 9.64 13.38
CA ALA A 62 10.42 10.19 12.34
C ALA A 62 11.28 9.10 11.69
N ALA A 63 11.80 8.16 12.48
CA ALA A 63 12.60 7.04 11.97
C ALA A 63 11.79 6.13 11.06
N LEU A 64 10.56 5.80 11.46
CA LEU A 64 9.67 4.95 10.66
C LEU A 64 9.30 5.64 9.34
N LEU A 65 8.88 6.89 9.38
CA LEU A 65 8.52 7.65 8.18
C LEU A 65 9.72 7.81 7.26
N GLY A 66 10.91 8.07 7.80
CA GLY A 66 12.14 8.15 7.03
C GLY A 66 12.49 6.84 6.34
N ALA A 67 12.35 5.71 7.03
CA ALA A 67 12.60 4.39 6.48
C ALA A 67 11.63 4.07 5.34
N TYR A 68 10.37 4.39 5.50
CA TYR A 68 9.37 4.19 4.44
C TYR A 68 9.63 5.08 3.23
N ARG A 69 9.89 6.37 3.47
CA ARG A 69 10.20 7.31 2.39
C ARG A 69 11.44 6.92 1.60
N ALA A 70 12.39 6.23 2.23
CA ALA A 70 13.61 5.78 1.56
C ALA A 70 13.36 4.66 0.54
N VAL A 71 12.25 3.92 0.67
CA VAL A 71 11.94 2.77 -0.19
C VAL A 71 10.69 2.97 -1.04
N VAL A 72 9.90 4.03 -0.82
CA VAL A 72 8.66 4.28 -1.56
C VAL A 72 8.87 5.36 -2.60
N THR A 73 8.16 5.22 -3.72
CA THR A 73 8.12 6.25 -4.79
C THR A 73 6.82 7.04 -4.65
N LEU A 74 6.93 8.38 -4.65
CA LEU A 74 5.77 9.26 -4.69
C LEU A 74 5.22 9.35 -6.11
N SER A 75 3.96 9.00 -6.30
CA SER A 75 3.29 9.10 -7.59
C SER A 75 2.55 10.44 -7.68
N GLY A 76 3.30 11.54 -7.75
CA GLY A 76 2.72 12.88 -7.90
C GLY A 76 2.32 13.21 -9.31
N ASP A 77 3.09 12.73 -10.27
CA ASP A 77 3.03 13.17 -11.67
C ASP A 77 2.82 12.03 -12.67
N VAL A 78 2.41 10.85 -12.22
CA VAL A 78 2.12 9.76 -13.14
C VAL A 78 0.76 10.04 -13.77
N THR A 79 0.77 10.51 -14.99
CA THR A 79 -0.43 10.60 -15.80
C THR A 79 -0.79 9.21 -16.30
N ALA A 80 -1.78 8.61 -15.66
CA ALA A 80 -2.36 7.38 -16.19
C ALA A 80 -3.00 7.68 -17.56
N PRO A 81 -3.01 6.73 -18.49
CA PRO A 81 -3.70 6.91 -19.77
C PRO A 81 -5.17 7.28 -19.54
N GLN A 82 -5.63 8.31 -20.21
CA GLN A 82 -7.04 8.71 -20.16
C GLN A 82 -7.84 7.99 -21.25
N PRO A 83 -9.12 7.62 -20.99
CA PRO A 83 -9.82 7.76 -19.72
C PRO A 83 -9.41 6.71 -18.70
N LEU A 84 -9.43 7.09 -17.42
CA LEU A 84 -9.13 6.15 -16.33
C LEU A 84 -10.27 5.15 -16.16
N PRO A 85 -9.97 3.87 -15.88
CA PRO A 85 -10.99 2.90 -15.59
C PRO A 85 -11.81 3.27 -14.36
N ALA A 86 -13.11 2.94 -14.39
CA ALA A 86 -13.97 3.14 -13.24
C ALA A 86 -13.60 2.18 -12.11
N LEU A 87 -13.74 2.65 -10.87
CA LEU A 87 -13.46 1.87 -9.67
C LEU A 87 -14.74 1.54 -8.93
N PRO A 88 -14.82 0.36 -8.28
CA PRO A 88 -15.88 0.11 -7.33
C PRO A 88 -15.71 1.04 -6.11
N ARG A 89 -16.81 1.32 -5.42
CA ARG A 89 -16.73 2.06 -4.15
C ARG A 89 -16.41 1.11 -3.01
N CYS A 90 -15.37 1.45 -2.24
CA CYS A 90 -15.08 0.74 -1.00
C CYS A 90 -16.12 1.10 0.05
N ARG A 91 -16.52 0.11 0.87
CA ARG A 91 -17.44 0.32 2.00
C ARG A 91 -16.89 1.35 2.98
N ASP A 92 -15.60 1.31 3.26
CA ASP A 92 -14.90 2.30 4.06
C ASP A 92 -14.37 3.39 3.13
N ARG A 93 -14.85 4.62 3.33
CA ARG A 93 -14.44 5.77 2.51
C ARG A 93 -12.96 6.09 2.64
N ASP A 94 -12.38 5.83 3.82
CA ASP A 94 -10.97 6.11 4.08
C ASP A 94 -10.06 5.20 3.24
N ASP A 95 -10.55 4.05 2.80
CA ASP A 95 -9.79 3.11 1.98
C ASP A 95 -9.90 3.39 0.49
N GLN A 96 -10.86 4.20 0.06
CA GLN A 96 -11.07 4.51 -1.36
C GLN A 96 -9.82 5.11 -2.02
N LYS A 97 -9.05 5.90 -1.29
CA LYS A 97 -7.83 6.52 -1.80
C LYS A 97 -6.77 5.51 -2.23
N PHE A 98 -6.74 4.31 -1.63
CA PHE A 98 -5.81 3.25 -2.03
C PHE A 98 -6.21 2.64 -3.37
N LEU A 99 -7.51 2.49 -3.62
CA LEU A 99 -8.01 2.04 -4.93
C LEU A 99 -7.66 3.06 -6.01
N GLU A 100 -7.87 4.33 -5.73
CA GLU A 100 -7.56 5.43 -6.65
C GLU A 100 -6.06 5.48 -6.95
N LEU A 101 -5.23 5.35 -5.93
CA LEU A 101 -3.78 5.32 -6.10
C LEU A 101 -3.34 4.14 -6.95
N ALA A 102 -3.86 2.94 -6.69
CA ALA A 102 -3.52 1.75 -7.46
C ALA A 102 -3.88 1.89 -8.94
N ARG A 103 -5.05 2.47 -9.22
CA ARG A 103 -5.47 2.77 -10.59
C ARG A 103 -4.56 3.82 -11.25
N ASP A 104 -4.35 4.94 -10.57
CA ASP A 104 -3.67 6.11 -11.13
C ASP A 104 -2.16 5.84 -11.33
N ALA A 105 -1.57 5.03 -10.48
CA ALA A 105 -0.16 4.65 -10.59
C ALA A 105 0.07 3.41 -11.46
N ALA A 106 -0.98 2.84 -12.04
CA ALA A 106 -0.92 1.59 -12.80
C ALA A 106 -0.22 0.47 -11.99
N ALA A 107 -0.62 0.31 -10.73
CA ALA A 107 -0.07 -0.72 -9.86
C ALA A 107 -0.47 -2.11 -10.33
N ASP A 108 0.34 -3.11 -9.99
CA ASP A 108 0.02 -4.51 -10.21
C ASP A 108 -0.80 -5.07 -9.05
N LEU A 109 -0.42 -4.69 -7.82
CA LEU A 109 -1.06 -5.17 -6.59
C LEU A 109 -1.38 -4.02 -5.65
N LEU A 110 -2.56 -4.11 -5.01
CA LEU A 110 -2.88 -3.39 -3.79
C LEU A 110 -2.82 -4.40 -2.64
N VAL A 111 -1.87 -4.23 -1.74
CA VAL A 111 -1.63 -5.17 -0.64
C VAL A 111 -2.30 -4.63 0.61
N THR A 112 -3.19 -5.41 1.20
CA THR A 112 -4.00 -5.00 2.35
C THR A 112 -4.38 -6.19 3.22
N ARG A 113 -4.70 -5.91 4.47
CA ARG A 113 -5.37 -6.85 5.38
C ARG A 113 -6.81 -6.45 5.66
N ASP A 114 -7.24 -5.31 5.13
CA ASP A 114 -8.58 -4.78 5.36
C ASP A 114 -9.65 -5.60 4.65
N LYS A 115 -10.64 -6.05 5.42
CA LYS A 115 -11.70 -6.91 4.89
C LYS A 115 -12.58 -6.19 3.87
N ALA A 116 -12.80 -4.90 4.01
CA ALA A 116 -13.61 -4.14 3.06
C ALA A 116 -12.96 -4.10 1.68
N LEU A 117 -11.64 -3.89 1.62
CA LEU A 117 -10.89 -3.94 0.36
C LEU A 117 -10.82 -5.35 -0.20
N LEU A 118 -10.52 -6.34 0.62
CA LEU A 118 -10.43 -7.74 0.18
C LEU A 118 -11.78 -8.27 -0.32
N THR A 119 -12.89 -7.79 0.22
CA THR A 119 -14.24 -8.14 -0.26
C THR A 119 -14.46 -7.71 -1.71
N LEU A 120 -13.90 -6.58 -2.11
CA LEU A 120 -14.00 -6.13 -3.51
C LEU A 120 -13.33 -7.12 -4.46
N ALA A 121 -12.20 -7.69 -4.07
CA ALA A 121 -11.52 -8.73 -4.87
C ALA A 121 -12.37 -9.99 -5.04
N ARG A 122 -13.16 -10.35 -4.01
CA ARG A 122 -14.00 -11.56 -4.02
C ARG A 122 -15.27 -11.39 -4.84
N ARG A 123 -15.75 -10.18 -5.07
CA ARG A 123 -17.02 -9.90 -5.73
C ARG A 123 -16.92 -9.82 -7.25
N LYS A 124 -15.86 -10.29 -7.86
CA LYS A 124 -15.63 -10.27 -9.31
C LYS A 124 -15.73 -8.87 -9.94
N TYR A 125 -15.44 -7.83 -9.20
CA TYR A 125 -15.34 -6.51 -9.79
C TYR A 125 -14.17 -6.46 -10.76
N ARG A 126 -14.37 -5.83 -11.89
CA ARG A 126 -13.28 -5.47 -12.77
C ARG A 126 -12.50 -4.34 -12.11
N LEU A 127 -11.38 -4.67 -11.55
CA LEU A 127 -10.44 -3.70 -11.06
C LEU A 127 -9.61 -3.16 -12.23
N ALA A 128 -9.11 -1.96 -12.08
CA ALA A 128 -8.42 -1.21 -13.13
C ALA A 128 -7.00 -1.73 -13.40
N GLY A 129 -6.87 -3.01 -13.68
CA GLY A 129 -5.60 -3.66 -14.00
C GLY A 129 -4.79 -4.12 -12.79
N PHE A 130 -5.25 -3.90 -11.57
CA PHE A 130 -4.57 -4.36 -10.37
C PHE A 130 -5.39 -5.43 -9.62
N ARG A 131 -4.70 -6.16 -8.75
CA ARG A 131 -5.33 -7.16 -7.88
C ARG A 131 -5.21 -6.69 -6.44
N ILE A 132 -6.23 -7.00 -5.63
CA ILE A 132 -6.20 -6.75 -4.18
C ILE A 132 -5.85 -8.06 -3.49
N VAL A 133 -4.75 -8.08 -2.74
CA VAL A 133 -4.21 -9.28 -2.12
C VAL A 133 -3.73 -9.01 -0.70
N THR A 134 -3.64 -10.07 0.10
CA THR A 134 -2.99 -10.01 1.41
C THR A 134 -1.46 -10.04 1.26
N PRO A 135 -0.69 -9.66 2.28
CA PRO A 135 0.76 -9.84 2.26
C PRO A 135 1.17 -11.30 2.03
N GLU A 136 0.44 -12.24 2.62
CA GLU A 136 0.69 -13.67 2.44
C GLU A 136 0.54 -14.11 0.98
N ALA A 137 -0.45 -13.56 0.29
CA ALA A 137 -0.66 -13.86 -1.13
C ALA A 137 0.34 -13.12 -2.03
N ALA A 138 0.75 -11.92 -1.64
CA ALA A 138 1.70 -11.11 -2.41
C ALA A 138 3.11 -11.70 -2.42
N THR A 139 3.57 -12.24 -1.31
CA THR A 139 4.94 -12.73 -1.15
C THR A 139 5.35 -13.74 -2.24
N PRO A 140 4.57 -14.79 -2.53
CA PRO A 140 4.94 -15.70 -3.62
C PRO A 140 5.00 -15.05 -5.00
N MET A 141 4.22 -14.00 -5.22
CA MET A 141 4.21 -13.28 -6.49
C MET A 141 5.49 -12.46 -6.71
N LEU A 142 6.20 -12.15 -5.63
CA LEU A 142 7.44 -11.38 -5.66
C LEU A 142 8.68 -12.25 -5.76
N ALA A 143 8.54 -13.54 -5.58
CA ALA A 143 9.64 -14.49 -5.74
C ALA A 143 10.01 -14.56 -7.23
N ALA A 144 11.25 -14.27 -7.53
CA ALA A 144 11.74 -14.29 -8.89
C ALA A 144 11.99 -15.71 -9.36
#